data_162d89c7f08366c95097d47ad28c22cc
#
_entry.id   162d89c7f08366c95097d47ad28c22cc
#
_cell.length_a   1.000
_cell.length_b   1.000
_cell.length_c   1.000
_cell.angle_alpha   90.00
_cell.angle_beta   90.00
_cell.angle_gamma   90.00
#
_symmetry.space_group_name_H-M   'P 1'
#
loop_
_entity.id
_entity.type
_entity.pdbx_description
1 polymer ?
#
loop_
_entity_poly.entity_id
_entity_poly.type
_entity_poly.pdbx_seq_one_letter_code
_entity_poly.pdbx_strand_id
1 'polypeptide(L)'
;LARISRSITRRRVPAAAAVLPSRSADPLLRLCTFNVNSIRARAAHVARFLERQKPDLVFLQETRCTAEQVPAMEFAGLGYKTHAVGQAGGRNGVAVIARIPFEVLAEALPGDAEDSQARYIEVAAAGIRAAGIYLPNGNSGGDAGFAYKLAWMDRLRHVVQARLDAFEPFAVLGDYNVCPTEADLAHGALPATDALVHPESRARFRALLHLGMTDALRALHPNETLYTYWDYGPAFEANRGLRIDHALLSPELAERLEACEVDTAPRAEAQPSDHTPLIVTLRDT
;
A
#
# COMPACT_ATOMS: atom_id res chain seq x y z
N LEU A 1 63.50 -22.20 2.41
CA LEU A 1 62.13 -22.75 2.29
C LEU A 1 61.11 -21.61 2.42
N ALA A 2 60.80 -20.97 1.29
CA ALA A 2 59.83 -19.89 1.22
C ALA A 2 58.40 -20.47 1.03
N ARG A 3 57.45 -20.15 1.93
CA ARG A 3 56.05 -20.44 1.76
C ARG A 3 55.41 -19.33 0.94
N ILE A 4 54.92 -19.69 -0.25
CA ILE A 4 54.09 -18.82 -1.10
C ILE A 4 52.64 -18.96 -0.63
N SER A 5 52.10 -17.88 -0.01
CA SER A 5 50.67 -17.77 0.32
C SER A 5 49.94 -17.27 -0.91
N ARG A 6 49.08 -18.11 -1.51
CA ARG A 6 48.17 -17.70 -2.59
C ARG A 6 46.90 -17.10 -1.99
N SER A 7 46.78 -15.80 -2.10
CA SER A 7 45.52 -15.07 -1.82
C SER A 7 44.50 -15.40 -2.90
N ILE A 8 43.40 -16.07 -2.52
CA ILE A 8 42.25 -16.31 -3.39
C ILE A 8 41.34 -15.10 -3.27
N THR A 9 41.43 -14.20 -4.22
CA THR A 9 40.49 -13.07 -4.37
C THR A 9 39.16 -13.62 -4.90
N ARG A 10 38.17 -13.75 -4.02
CA ARG A 10 36.80 -14.03 -4.45
C ARG A 10 36.26 -12.81 -5.22
N ARG A 11 36.11 -12.94 -6.54
CA ARG A 11 35.35 -12.00 -7.37
C ARG A 11 33.93 -12.01 -6.88
N ARG A 12 33.44 -10.88 -6.35
CA ARG A 12 32.02 -10.63 -6.16
C ARG A 12 31.38 -10.61 -7.55
N VAL A 13 30.47 -11.56 -7.81
CA VAL A 13 29.56 -11.51 -8.94
C VAL A 13 28.60 -10.37 -8.62
N PRO A 14 28.45 -9.34 -9.47
CA PRO A 14 27.43 -8.33 -9.25
C PRO A 14 26.06 -9.03 -9.32
N ALA A 15 25.20 -8.77 -8.33
CA ALA A 15 23.81 -9.20 -8.39
C ALA A 15 23.21 -8.67 -9.70
N ALA A 16 22.64 -9.56 -10.50
CA ALA A 16 21.98 -9.17 -11.74
C ALA A 16 20.89 -8.16 -11.37
N ALA A 17 20.98 -6.94 -11.91
CA ALA A 17 19.92 -5.95 -11.79
C ALA A 17 18.65 -6.59 -12.37
N ALA A 18 17.58 -6.71 -11.57
CA ALA A 18 16.31 -7.20 -12.04
C ALA A 18 15.84 -6.28 -13.17
N VAL A 19 15.66 -6.83 -14.37
CA VAL A 19 15.13 -6.08 -15.52
C VAL A 19 13.67 -5.84 -15.24
N LEU A 20 13.31 -4.58 -14.96
CA LEU A 20 11.92 -4.19 -14.73
C LEU A 20 11.11 -4.37 -16.02
N PRO A 21 9.93 -5.03 -15.98
CA PRO A 21 9.09 -5.19 -17.17
C PRO A 21 8.60 -3.82 -17.68
N SER A 22 8.68 -3.60 -18.99
CA SER A 22 8.24 -2.36 -19.65
C SER A 22 6.75 -2.39 -19.99
N ARG A 23 6.11 -1.21 -20.03
CA ARG A 23 4.70 -0.99 -20.38
C ARG A 23 4.50 -0.87 -21.89
N SER A 24 3.30 -1.23 -22.40
CA SER A 24 2.81 -0.87 -23.74
C SER A 24 2.12 0.51 -23.71
N ALA A 25 2.36 1.28 -24.73
CA ALA A 25 2.04 2.66 -25.13
C ALA A 25 0.81 3.45 -24.58
N ASP A 26 0.49 3.41 -23.30
CA ASP A 26 -0.51 4.31 -22.68
C ASP A 26 0.24 5.36 -21.85
N PRO A 27 0.05 6.67 -22.06
CA PRO A 27 0.92 7.72 -21.50
C PRO A 27 0.81 7.95 -19.99
N LEU A 28 -0.07 7.23 -19.30
CA LEU A 28 -0.32 7.39 -17.87
C LEU A 28 -0.28 6.05 -17.15
N LEU A 29 0.38 6.01 -15.98
CA LEU A 29 0.38 4.86 -15.08
C LEU A 29 -0.58 5.12 -13.91
N ARG A 30 -1.61 4.29 -13.76
CA ARG A 30 -2.61 4.42 -12.69
C ARG A 30 -2.42 3.35 -11.62
N LEU A 31 -1.96 3.79 -10.44
CA LEU A 31 -1.81 2.96 -9.24
C LEU A 31 -3.01 3.17 -8.31
N CYS A 32 -3.43 2.14 -7.63
CA CYS A 32 -4.54 2.22 -6.70
C CYS A 32 -4.29 1.41 -5.44
N THR A 33 -4.84 1.87 -4.32
CA THR A 33 -4.98 1.08 -3.10
C THR A 33 -6.44 1.03 -2.67
N PHE A 34 -6.88 -0.13 -2.16
CA PHE A 34 -8.25 -0.33 -1.70
C PHE A 34 -8.32 -1.41 -0.61
N ASN A 35 -8.56 -1.01 0.63
CA ASN A 35 -8.93 -1.95 1.68
C ASN A 35 -10.36 -2.45 1.43
N VAL A 36 -10.52 -3.73 1.13
CA VAL A 36 -11.80 -4.31 0.70
C VAL A 36 -12.60 -4.93 1.83
N ASN A 37 -12.04 -5.00 3.04
CA ASN A 37 -12.72 -5.58 4.21
C ASN A 37 -13.43 -6.90 3.88
N SER A 38 -12.69 -7.89 3.41
CA SER A 38 -13.09 -9.18 2.83
C SER A 38 -13.38 -9.14 1.32
N ILE A 39 -12.41 -9.66 0.56
CA ILE A 39 -12.50 -9.74 -0.91
C ILE A 39 -13.67 -10.63 -1.36
N ARG A 40 -13.95 -11.74 -0.64
CA ARG A 40 -15.06 -12.63 -0.98
C ARG A 40 -16.43 -11.97 -0.88
N ALA A 41 -16.58 -11.02 0.05
CA ALA A 41 -17.82 -10.26 0.20
C ALA A 41 -17.91 -9.09 -0.80
N ARG A 42 -16.79 -8.61 -1.31
CA ARG A 42 -16.69 -7.39 -2.15
C ARG A 42 -16.08 -7.66 -3.54
N ALA A 43 -16.02 -8.93 -3.99
CA ALA A 43 -15.51 -9.27 -5.33
C ALA A 43 -16.22 -8.48 -6.42
N ALA A 44 -17.56 -8.43 -6.39
CA ALA A 44 -18.35 -7.68 -7.35
C ALA A 44 -18.12 -6.15 -7.28
N HIS A 45 -17.84 -5.58 -6.10
CA HIS A 45 -17.47 -4.16 -5.97
C HIS A 45 -16.11 -3.88 -6.62
N VAL A 46 -15.14 -4.76 -6.36
CA VAL A 46 -13.81 -4.68 -6.98
C VAL A 46 -13.93 -4.83 -8.50
N ALA A 47 -14.69 -5.79 -9.00
CA ALA A 47 -14.90 -5.99 -10.45
C ALA A 47 -15.47 -4.72 -11.12
N ARG A 48 -16.55 -4.15 -10.57
CA ARG A 48 -17.13 -2.88 -11.08
C ARG A 48 -16.14 -1.72 -11.00
N PHE A 49 -15.35 -1.63 -9.95
CA PHE A 49 -14.29 -0.63 -9.83
C PHE A 49 -13.24 -0.80 -10.94
N LEU A 50 -12.76 -2.03 -11.17
CA LEU A 50 -11.79 -2.34 -12.23
C LEU A 50 -12.33 -2.00 -13.63
N GLU A 51 -13.59 -2.31 -13.91
CA GLU A 51 -14.25 -1.98 -15.19
C GLU A 51 -14.39 -0.47 -15.42
N ARG A 52 -14.77 0.27 -14.36
CA ARG A 52 -15.00 1.72 -14.43
C ARG A 52 -13.70 2.50 -14.49
N GLN A 53 -12.77 2.23 -13.59
CA GLN A 53 -11.55 3.01 -13.41
C GLN A 53 -10.38 2.52 -14.25
N LYS A 54 -10.36 1.25 -14.60
CA LYS A 54 -9.30 0.61 -15.41
C LYS A 54 -7.88 0.95 -14.89
N PRO A 55 -7.58 0.80 -13.59
CA PRO A 55 -6.25 1.04 -13.05
C PRO A 55 -5.26 0.01 -13.62
N ASP A 56 -3.98 0.38 -13.69
CA ASP A 56 -2.93 -0.52 -14.16
C ASP A 56 -2.51 -1.50 -13.07
N LEU A 57 -2.46 -1.01 -11.82
CA LEU A 57 -2.01 -1.77 -10.66
C LEU A 57 -2.86 -1.40 -9.45
N VAL A 58 -3.44 -2.39 -8.79
CA VAL A 58 -4.28 -2.23 -7.60
C VAL A 58 -3.71 -3.07 -6.46
N PHE A 59 -3.48 -2.45 -5.31
CA PHE A 59 -3.16 -3.14 -4.06
C PHE A 59 -4.41 -3.22 -3.19
N LEU A 60 -4.78 -4.45 -2.83
CA LEU A 60 -5.89 -4.71 -1.91
C LEU A 60 -5.37 -5.01 -0.52
N GLN A 61 -6.09 -4.55 0.49
CA GLN A 61 -5.88 -4.88 1.90
C GLN A 61 -7.11 -5.55 2.47
N GLU A 62 -6.92 -6.29 3.56
CA GLU A 62 -7.96 -7.07 4.23
C GLU A 62 -8.71 -8.02 3.29
N THR A 63 -7.97 -8.81 2.49
CA THR A 63 -8.61 -9.86 1.69
C THR A 63 -9.31 -10.90 2.55
N ARG A 64 -8.87 -11.09 3.80
CA ARG A 64 -9.46 -11.94 4.86
C ARG A 64 -9.72 -13.36 4.40
N CYS A 65 -8.82 -13.91 3.60
CA CYS A 65 -8.88 -15.27 3.10
C CYS A 65 -7.47 -15.79 2.76
N THR A 66 -7.35 -17.08 2.46
CA THR A 66 -6.11 -17.62 1.89
C THR A 66 -5.94 -17.15 0.45
N ALA A 67 -4.73 -17.28 -0.11
CA ALA A 67 -4.45 -16.84 -1.47
C ALA A 67 -5.35 -17.53 -2.51
N GLU A 68 -5.60 -18.83 -2.32
CA GLU A 68 -6.44 -19.66 -3.22
C GLU A 68 -7.92 -19.27 -3.19
N GLN A 69 -8.36 -18.61 -2.12
CA GLN A 69 -9.75 -18.16 -1.95
C GLN A 69 -10.02 -16.79 -2.56
N VAL A 70 -8.99 -16.08 -3.04
CA VAL A 70 -9.17 -14.84 -3.77
C VAL A 70 -9.82 -15.14 -5.12
N PRO A 71 -10.89 -14.40 -5.53
CA PRO A 71 -11.63 -14.67 -6.78
C PRO A 71 -10.86 -14.20 -8.04
N ALA A 72 -9.64 -14.71 -8.22
CA ALA A 72 -8.72 -14.31 -9.27
C ALA A 72 -9.30 -14.54 -10.69
N MET A 73 -10.15 -15.55 -10.87
CA MET A 73 -10.78 -15.85 -12.16
C MET A 73 -11.78 -14.77 -12.59
N GLU A 74 -12.49 -14.14 -11.65
CA GLU A 74 -13.36 -13.00 -11.95
C GLU A 74 -12.56 -11.84 -12.54
N PHE A 75 -11.43 -11.52 -11.92
CA PHE A 75 -10.55 -10.43 -12.37
C PHE A 75 -9.82 -10.77 -13.67
N ALA A 76 -9.48 -12.06 -13.88
CA ALA A 76 -8.90 -12.53 -15.13
C ALA A 76 -9.86 -12.34 -16.32
N GLY A 77 -11.17 -12.52 -16.12
CA GLY A 77 -12.21 -12.23 -17.10
C GLY A 77 -12.24 -10.76 -17.55
N LEU A 78 -11.73 -9.84 -16.72
CA LEU A 78 -11.58 -8.40 -17.00
C LEU A 78 -10.17 -8.02 -17.53
N GLY A 79 -9.31 -9.01 -17.78
CA GLY A 79 -7.95 -8.79 -18.27
C GLY A 79 -6.91 -8.51 -17.20
N TYR A 80 -7.19 -8.79 -15.92
CA TYR A 80 -6.29 -8.59 -14.80
C TYR A 80 -5.67 -9.89 -14.32
N LYS A 81 -4.38 -9.85 -13.98
CA LYS A 81 -3.69 -10.91 -13.23
C LYS A 81 -3.71 -10.57 -11.74
N THR A 82 -3.81 -11.59 -10.92
CA THR A 82 -3.86 -11.45 -9.46
C THR A 82 -2.73 -12.25 -8.83
N HIS A 83 -2.07 -11.65 -7.81
CA HIS A 83 -1.20 -12.36 -6.89
C HIS A 83 -1.58 -11.96 -5.45
N ALA A 84 -1.70 -12.93 -4.56
CA ALA A 84 -2.19 -12.69 -3.21
C ALA A 84 -1.30 -13.32 -2.16
N VAL A 85 -1.07 -12.59 -1.08
CA VAL A 85 -0.49 -13.07 0.18
C VAL A 85 -1.63 -13.20 1.16
N GLY A 86 -2.15 -14.43 1.31
CA GLY A 86 -3.31 -14.73 2.14
C GLY A 86 -2.93 -15.14 3.55
N GLN A 87 -3.92 -15.09 4.43
CA GLN A 87 -3.80 -15.58 5.80
C GLN A 87 -5.05 -16.34 6.21
N ALA A 88 -4.86 -17.52 6.79
CA ALA A 88 -5.96 -18.31 7.34
C ALA A 88 -6.64 -17.60 8.53
N GLY A 89 -7.88 -17.97 8.83
CA GLY A 89 -8.63 -17.45 9.96
C GLY A 89 -9.36 -16.13 9.71
N GLY A 90 -9.52 -15.71 8.45
CA GLY A 90 -10.34 -14.54 8.09
C GLY A 90 -9.76 -13.20 8.53
N ARG A 91 -8.44 -13.12 8.68
CA ARG A 91 -7.71 -11.91 9.11
C ARG A 91 -6.67 -11.52 8.08
N ASN A 92 -6.29 -10.24 8.07
CA ASN A 92 -5.25 -9.67 7.21
C ASN A 92 -5.43 -10.04 5.72
N GLY A 93 -4.33 -10.24 5.03
CA GLY A 93 -4.28 -10.56 3.61
C GLY A 93 -4.13 -9.32 2.75
N VAL A 94 -3.16 -9.38 1.84
CA VAL A 94 -2.92 -8.36 0.81
C VAL A 94 -2.87 -9.02 -0.55
N ALA A 95 -3.23 -8.27 -1.60
CA ALA A 95 -3.13 -8.77 -2.96
C ALA A 95 -2.76 -7.65 -3.92
N VAL A 96 -2.16 -8.01 -5.03
CA VAL A 96 -1.99 -7.15 -6.19
C VAL A 96 -2.85 -7.68 -7.35
N ILE A 97 -3.54 -6.77 -8.02
CA ILE A 97 -4.32 -7.02 -9.23
C ILE A 97 -3.80 -6.07 -10.30
N ALA A 98 -3.37 -6.57 -11.44
CA ALA A 98 -2.77 -5.75 -12.48
C ALA A 98 -3.23 -6.17 -13.89
N ARG A 99 -3.47 -5.19 -14.76
CA ARG A 99 -3.69 -5.39 -16.20
C ARG A 99 -2.39 -5.25 -17.01
N ILE A 100 -1.31 -4.86 -16.37
CA ILE A 100 0.04 -4.79 -16.94
C ILE A 100 0.92 -5.92 -16.39
N PRO A 101 2.01 -6.30 -17.07
CA PRO A 101 2.98 -7.25 -16.54
C PRO A 101 3.60 -6.76 -15.23
N PHE A 102 3.76 -7.66 -14.28
CA PHE A 102 4.45 -7.39 -13.02
C PHE A 102 5.24 -8.61 -12.55
N GLU A 103 6.24 -8.36 -11.73
CA GLU A 103 7.04 -9.36 -11.01
C GLU A 103 6.88 -9.14 -9.50
N VAL A 104 6.63 -10.21 -8.75
CA VAL A 104 6.59 -10.15 -7.27
C VAL A 104 8.01 -10.18 -6.74
N LEU A 105 8.37 -9.18 -5.95
CA LEU A 105 9.71 -9.02 -5.38
C LEU A 105 9.77 -9.45 -3.91
N ALA A 106 8.69 -9.24 -3.15
CA ALA A 106 8.58 -9.66 -1.76
C ALA A 106 7.10 -9.86 -1.35
N GLU A 107 6.86 -10.82 -0.45
CA GLU A 107 5.55 -11.18 0.10
C GLU A 107 5.45 -10.91 1.61
N ALA A 108 6.52 -10.39 2.21
CA ALA A 108 6.59 -10.02 3.62
C ALA A 108 7.44 -8.76 3.78
N LEU A 109 7.12 -7.94 4.79
CA LEU A 109 7.95 -6.79 5.13
C LEU A 109 9.30 -7.28 5.68
N PRO A 110 10.44 -6.88 5.08
CA PRO A 110 11.77 -7.26 5.59
C PRO A 110 12.03 -6.81 7.03
N GLY A 111 12.98 -7.50 7.68
CA GLY A 111 13.50 -7.11 9.00
C GLY A 111 12.98 -7.93 10.18
N ASP A 112 12.03 -8.84 9.96
CA ASP A 112 11.58 -9.80 10.97
C ASP A 112 11.08 -11.07 10.27
N ALA A 113 11.86 -12.14 10.34
CA ALA A 113 11.52 -13.42 9.69
C ALA A 113 10.41 -14.19 10.43
N GLU A 114 10.13 -13.86 11.68
CA GLU A 114 9.10 -14.49 12.49
C GLU A 114 7.72 -13.83 12.27
N ASP A 115 7.67 -12.66 11.65
CA ASP A 115 6.42 -11.99 11.33
C ASP A 115 5.73 -12.65 10.13
N SER A 116 4.82 -13.54 10.41
CA SER A 116 4.05 -14.32 9.42
C SER A 116 2.74 -13.63 9.00
N GLN A 117 2.48 -12.39 9.41
CA GLN A 117 1.24 -11.70 9.07
C GLN A 117 1.26 -11.21 7.61
N ALA A 118 0.21 -11.56 6.87
CA ALA A 118 0.03 -11.18 5.47
C ALA A 118 -0.35 -9.70 5.34
N ARG A 119 0.65 -8.80 5.37
CA ARG A 119 0.47 -7.33 5.43
C ARG A 119 1.29 -6.56 4.41
N TYR A 120 2.11 -7.25 3.61
CA TYR A 120 3.03 -6.62 2.68
C TYR A 120 3.15 -7.41 1.38
N ILE A 121 3.16 -6.71 0.26
CA ILE A 121 3.52 -7.24 -1.04
C ILE A 121 4.26 -6.16 -1.82
N GLU A 122 5.40 -6.48 -2.44
CA GLU A 122 6.18 -5.58 -3.29
C GLU A 122 6.30 -6.17 -4.68
N VAL A 123 6.10 -5.34 -5.69
CA VAL A 123 6.18 -5.74 -7.10
C VAL A 123 7.01 -4.75 -7.90
N ALA A 124 7.58 -5.25 -9.02
CA ALA A 124 8.11 -4.43 -10.10
C ALA A 124 7.12 -4.42 -11.27
N ALA A 125 6.77 -3.25 -11.77
CA ALA A 125 5.89 -3.07 -12.92
C ALA A 125 6.14 -1.73 -13.58
N ALA A 126 6.07 -1.64 -14.91
CA ALA A 126 6.18 -0.38 -15.67
C ALA A 126 7.40 0.48 -15.29
N GLY A 127 8.54 -0.14 -15.03
CA GLY A 127 9.78 0.57 -14.68
C GLY A 127 9.85 1.14 -13.25
N ILE A 128 8.89 0.81 -12.38
CA ILE A 128 8.88 1.24 -10.98
C ILE A 128 8.80 0.05 -10.03
N ARG A 129 9.14 0.27 -8.76
CA ARG A 129 8.77 -0.59 -7.64
C ARG A 129 7.55 -0.03 -6.94
N ALA A 130 6.64 -0.90 -6.54
CA ALA A 130 5.48 -0.49 -5.77
C ALA A 130 5.19 -1.52 -4.68
N ALA A 131 4.95 -1.06 -3.47
CA ALA A 131 4.55 -1.89 -2.35
C ALA A 131 3.11 -1.60 -1.93
N GLY A 132 2.33 -2.67 -1.75
CA GLY A 132 1.01 -2.64 -1.12
C GLY A 132 1.11 -3.04 0.34
N ILE A 133 0.61 -2.23 1.26
CA ILE A 133 0.72 -2.45 2.69
C ILE A 133 -0.63 -2.46 3.40
N TYR A 134 -0.73 -3.29 4.43
CA TYR A 134 -1.78 -3.25 5.45
C TYR A 134 -1.12 -3.08 6.82
N LEU A 135 -0.87 -1.83 7.21
CA LEU A 135 -0.19 -1.49 8.45
C LEU A 135 -1.04 -1.90 9.66
N PRO A 136 -0.46 -2.51 10.71
CA PRO A 136 -1.22 -2.89 11.90
C PRO A 136 -2.03 -1.73 12.49
N ASN A 137 -3.29 -1.99 12.84
CA ASN A 137 -4.17 -0.98 13.42
C ASN A 137 -3.62 -0.45 14.75
N GLY A 138 -3.17 -1.34 15.64
CA GLY A 138 -2.53 -0.98 16.91
C GLY A 138 -3.49 -0.84 18.11
N ASN A 139 -4.81 -0.82 17.90
CA ASN A 139 -5.80 -0.74 18.98
C ASN A 139 -6.11 -2.13 19.57
N SER A 140 -5.89 -3.20 18.80
CA SER A 140 -6.13 -4.56 19.27
C SER A 140 -4.90 -5.13 19.94
N GLY A 141 -5.08 -5.87 21.05
CA GLY A 141 -3.99 -6.51 21.78
C GLY A 141 -3.29 -5.60 22.82
N GLY A 142 -3.88 -4.45 23.15
CA GLY A 142 -3.34 -3.53 24.16
C GLY A 142 -1.93 -3.02 23.80
N ASP A 143 -1.07 -2.86 24.80
CA ASP A 143 0.29 -2.34 24.64
C ASP A 143 1.14 -3.18 23.66
N ALA A 144 0.97 -4.50 23.65
CA ALA A 144 1.69 -5.38 22.74
C ALA A 144 1.28 -5.16 21.28
N GLY A 145 0.00 -4.93 21.01
CA GLY A 145 -0.51 -4.62 19.68
C GLY A 145 -0.03 -3.27 19.17
N PHE A 146 0.01 -2.28 20.05
CA PHE A 146 0.55 -0.97 19.72
C PHE A 146 2.07 -1.02 19.48
N ALA A 147 2.82 -1.73 20.33
CA ALA A 147 4.26 -1.94 20.14
C ALA A 147 4.58 -2.65 18.82
N TYR A 148 3.79 -3.66 18.45
CA TYR A 148 3.91 -4.33 17.14
C TYR A 148 3.69 -3.35 15.98
N LYS A 149 2.66 -2.49 16.05
CA LYS A 149 2.44 -1.43 15.06
C LYS A 149 3.67 -0.53 14.89
N LEU A 150 4.21 -0.03 15.99
CA LEU A 150 5.36 0.87 15.95
C LEU A 150 6.61 0.19 15.39
N ALA A 151 6.90 -1.05 15.81
CA ALA A 151 8.01 -1.85 15.28
C ALA A 151 7.84 -2.12 13.77
N TRP A 152 6.61 -2.40 13.32
CA TRP A 152 6.29 -2.60 11.90
C TRP A 152 6.55 -1.33 11.09
N MET A 153 6.17 -0.15 11.60
CA MET A 153 6.45 1.14 10.97
C MET A 153 7.94 1.45 10.90
N ASP A 154 8.71 1.08 11.92
CA ASP A 154 10.17 1.26 11.93
C ASP A 154 10.84 0.35 10.88
N ARG A 155 10.36 -0.88 10.68
CA ARG A 155 10.81 -1.76 9.58
C ARG A 155 10.47 -1.18 8.20
N LEU A 156 9.24 -0.68 8.02
CA LEU A 156 8.84 -0.01 6.77
C LEU A 156 9.75 1.17 6.46
N ARG A 157 10.10 1.98 7.46
CA ARG A 157 11.03 3.11 7.30
C ARG A 157 12.40 2.65 6.80
N HIS A 158 12.93 1.52 7.28
CA HIS A 158 14.20 0.97 6.78
C HIS A 158 14.11 0.51 5.33
N VAL A 159 12.99 -0.11 4.92
CA VAL A 159 12.77 -0.48 3.51
C VAL A 159 12.73 0.76 2.62
N VAL A 160 11.94 1.77 3.01
CA VAL A 160 11.84 3.04 2.27
C VAL A 160 13.21 3.70 2.14
N GLN A 161 13.97 3.81 3.24
CA GLN A 161 15.32 4.38 3.21
C GLN A 161 16.22 3.64 2.21
N ALA A 162 16.22 2.31 2.24
CA ALA A 162 17.05 1.51 1.32
C ALA A 162 16.67 1.73 -0.16
N ARG A 163 15.38 1.95 -0.47
CA ARG A 163 14.93 2.26 -1.84
C ARG A 163 15.35 3.66 -2.27
N LEU A 164 15.22 4.64 -1.39
CA LEU A 164 15.66 6.01 -1.65
C LEU A 164 17.18 6.10 -1.83
N ASP A 165 17.96 5.40 -0.99
CA ASP A 165 19.42 5.34 -1.10
C ASP A 165 19.91 4.70 -2.41
N ALA A 166 19.08 3.81 -2.98
CA ALA A 166 19.32 3.18 -4.28
C ALA A 166 18.77 4.00 -5.47
N PHE A 167 18.15 5.15 -5.23
CA PHE A 167 17.48 5.98 -6.24
C PHE A 167 16.47 5.18 -7.08
N GLU A 168 15.77 4.24 -6.45
CA GLU A 168 14.73 3.47 -7.11
C GLU A 168 13.42 4.25 -7.17
N PRO A 169 12.76 4.38 -8.34
CA PRO A 169 11.39 4.90 -8.41
C PRO A 169 10.47 3.99 -7.61
N PHE A 170 10.05 4.44 -6.42
CA PHE A 170 9.36 3.61 -5.44
C PHE A 170 8.08 4.27 -4.92
N ALA A 171 6.99 3.51 -4.90
CA ALA A 171 5.72 3.90 -4.33
C ALA A 171 5.31 2.93 -3.20
N VAL A 172 4.73 3.45 -2.12
CA VAL A 172 4.12 2.65 -1.05
C VAL A 172 2.67 3.09 -0.89
N LEU A 173 1.75 2.20 -1.25
CA LEU A 173 0.31 2.44 -1.18
C LEU A 173 -0.34 1.48 -0.18
N GLY A 174 -1.36 1.92 0.51
CA GLY A 174 -2.08 1.01 1.39
C GLY A 174 -2.88 1.69 2.48
N ASP A 175 -3.46 0.85 3.32
CA ASP A 175 -4.03 1.25 4.60
C ASP A 175 -2.91 1.34 5.64
N TYR A 176 -2.60 2.57 6.00
CA TYR A 176 -1.56 2.88 6.99
C TYR A 176 -2.09 2.89 8.42
N ASN A 177 -3.42 2.86 8.60
CA ASN A 177 -4.03 3.00 9.91
C ASN A 177 -3.47 4.19 10.72
N VAL A 178 -3.22 5.32 10.05
CA VAL A 178 -2.75 6.58 10.66
C VAL A 178 -3.49 7.76 10.03
N CYS A 179 -4.04 8.62 10.88
CA CYS A 179 -4.46 9.98 10.54
C CYS A 179 -3.28 10.91 10.80
N PRO A 180 -2.54 11.38 9.79
CA PRO A 180 -1.29 12.13 9.99
C PRO A 180 -1.46 13.44 10.75
N THR A 181 -2.60 14.13 10.56
CA THR A 181 -2.91 15.41 11.17
C THR A 181 -4.37 15.50 11.60
N GLU A 182 -4.76 16.57 12.28
CA GLU A 182 -6.15 16.82 12.63
C GLU A 182 -7.06 17.08 11.42
N ALA A 183 -6.49 17.50 10.28
CA ALA A 183 -7.24 17.68 9.03
C ALA A 183 -7.61 16.35 8.36
N ASP A 184 -7.07 15.23 8.85
CA ASP A 184 -7.26 13.88 8.29
C ASP A 184 -8.35 13.07 8.99
N LEU A 185 -9.07 13.69 9.94
CA LEU A 185 -10.19 13.05 10.64
C LEU A 185 -11.32 14.04 10.89
N ALA A 186 -12.55 13.55 10.89
CA ALA A 186 -13.71 14.33 11.28
C ALA A 186 -13.64 14.68 12.77
N HIS A 187 -14.11 15.86 13.13
CA HIS A 187 -14.09 16.32 14.52
C HIS A 187 -14.76 15.32 15.47
N GLY A 188 -14.01 14.91 16.50
CA GLY A 188 -14.50 13.95 17.50
C GLY A 188 -14.70 12.53 16.99
N ALA A 189 -14.15 12.16 15.82
CA ALA A 189 -14.25 10.82 15.26
C ALA A 189 -13.49 9.77 16.08
N LEU A 190 -12.33 10.15 16.65
CA LEU A 190 -11.49 9.26 17.44
C LEU A 190 -11.07 9.93 18.76
N PRO A 191 -10.93 9.16 19.85
CA PRO A 191 -10.33 9.66 21.08
C PRO A 191 -8.81 9.87 20.89
N ALA A 192 -8.20 10.76 21.68
CA ALA A 192 -6.76 11.05 21.59
C ALA A 192 -5.85 9.84 21.93
N THR A 193 -6.41 8.82 22.58
CA THR A 193 -5.72 7.56 22.92
C THR A 193 -5.74 6.53 21.79
N ASP A 194 -6.47 6.79 20.71
CA ASP A 194 -6.56 5.87 19.57
C ASP A 194 -5.21 5.76 18.84
N ALA A 195 -4.81 4.53 18.50
CA ALA A 195 -3.54 4.25 17.84
C ALA A 195 -3.37 4.98 16.48
N LEU A 196 -4.48 5.31 15.81
CA LEU A 196 -4.47 5.99 14.50
C LEU A 196 -4.07 7.47 14.62
N VAL A 197 -4.30 8.09 15.74
CA VAL A 197 -3.98 9.51 16.02
C VAL A 197 -2.87 9.66 17.06
N HIS A 198 -2.39 8.55 17.63
CA HIS A 198 -1.36 8.56 18.66
C HIS A 198 -0.10 9.29 18.18
N PRO A 199 0.54 10.15 19.02
CA PRO A 199 1.72 10.93 18.66
C PRO A 199 2.85 10.09 18.04
N GLU A 200 3.10 8.88 18.59
CA GLU A 200 4.13 7.96 18.11
C GLU A 200 3.82 7.40 16.70
N SER A 201 2.54 7.09 16.40
CA SER A 201 2.12 6.67 15.05
C SER A 201 2.30 7.81 14.05
N ARG A 202 1.84 9.01 14.41
CA ARG A 202 2.02 10.22 13.61
C ARG A 202 3.48 10.60 13.40
N ALA A 203 4.33 10.43 14.42
CA ALA A 203 5.76 10.70 14.33
C ALA A 203 6.45 9.77 13.31
N ARG A 204 6.12 8.47 13.32
CA ARG A 204 6.66 7.49 12.36
C ARG A 204 6.17 7.72 10.95
N PHE A 205 4.90 8.12 10.77
CA PHE A 205 4.41 8.51 9.44
C PHE A 205 5.17 9.74 8.92
N ARG A 206 5.33 10.79 9.74
CA ARG A 206 6.14 11.96 9.37
C ARG A 206 7.60 11.62 9.07
N ALA A 207 8.17 10.62 9.75
CA ALA A 207 9.53 10.16 9.47
C ALA A 207 9.69 9.63 8.05
N LEU A 208 8.67 8.98 7.47
CA LEU A 208 8.68 8.57 6.06
C LEU A 208 8.72 9.79 5.12
N LEU A 209 7.94 10.84 5.42
CA LEU A 209 7.96 12.07 4.65
C LEU A 209 9.32 12.80 4.77
N HIS A 210 9.92 12.82 5.96
CA HIS A 210 11.24 13.42 6.19
C HIS A 210 12.40 12.68 5.50
N LEU A 211 12.22 11.40 5.14
CA LEU A 211 13.18 10.68 4.27
C LEU A 211 13.16 11.18 2.83
N GLY A 212 12.11 11.90 2.42
CA GLY A 212 11.92 12.41 1.06
C GLY A 212 10.69 11.83 0.35
N MET A 213 9.88 11.00 1.02
CA MET A 213 8.62 10.53 0.42
C MET A 213 7.59 11.66 0.37
N THR A 214 6.81 11.69 -0.70
CA THR A 214 5.71 12.64 -0.91
C THR A 214 4.37 11.94 -0.71
N ASP A 215 3.51 12.48 0.16
CA ASP A 215 2.10 12.09 0.26
C ASP A 215 1.35 12.64 -0.97
N ALA A 216 1.01 11.76 -1.90
CA ALA A 216 0.47 12.14 -3.21
C ALA A 216 -0.83 12.93 -3.09
N LEU A 217 -1.75 12.55 -2.19
CA LEU A 217 -3.01 13.23 -2.02
C LEU A 217 -2.80 14.64 -1.44
N ARG A 218 -1.97 14.78 -0.40
CA ARG A 218 -1.69 16.07 0.22
C ARG A 218 -0.86 17.02 -0.64
N ALA A 219 -0.01 16.49 -1.52
CA ALA A 219 0.75 17.30 -2.47
C ALA A 219 -0.18 18.06 -3.45
N LEU A 220 -1.27 17.42 -3.89
CA LEU A 220 -2.22 18.03 -4.83
C LEU A 220 -3.41 18.70 -4.15
N HIS A 221 -3.81 18.22 -2.96
CA HIS A 221 -4.96 18.70 -2.21
C HIS A 221 -4.58 19.14 -0.78
N PRO A 222 -3.72 20.16 -0.63
CA PRO A 222 -3.14 20.52 0.68
C PRO A 222 -4.16 20.98 1.71
N ASN A 223 -5.28 21.56 1.28
CA ASN A 223 -6.29 22.19 2.14
C ASN A 223 -7.66 21.53 2.08
N GLU A 224 -7.81 20.46 1.29
CA GLU A 224 -9.10 19.79 1.14
C GLU A 224 -9.33 18.75 2.25
N THR A 225 -10.57 18.65 2.72
CA THR A 225 -10.98 17.57 3.61
C THR A 225 -11.40 16.38 2.77
N LEU A 226 -10.53 15.40 2.68
CA LEU A 226 -10.70 14.17 1.92
C LEU A 226 -10.51 12.97 2.85
N TYR A 227 -11.48 12.08 2.90
CA TYR A 227 -11.43 10.86 3.70
C TYR A 227 -11.40 9.63 2.81
N THR A 228 -10.84 8.54 3.31
CA THR A 228 -10.75 7.25 2.62
C THR A 228 -11.49 6.14 3.36
N TYR A 229 -11.91 6.42 4.60
CA TYR A 229 -12.60 5.52 5.51
C TYR A 229 -13.79 6.21 6.18
N TRP A 230 -14.89 5.48 6.34
CA TRP A 230 -16.03 5.85 7.17
C TRP A 230 -16.57 4.60 7.85
N ASP A 231 -16.74 4.66 9.17
CA ASP A 231 -17.38 3.58 9.91
C ASP A 231 -18.77 3.26 9.32
N TYR A 232 -19.27 2.06 9.59
CA TYR A 232 -20.59 1.64 9.12
C TYR A 232 -21.72 2.47 9.76
N GLY A 233 -22.93 2.37 9.18
CA GLY A 233 -24.08 3.17 9.58
C GLY A 233 -24.02 4.59 8.98
N PRO A 234 -24.38 5.65 9.74
CA PRO A 234 -24.60 6.99 9.17
C PRO A 234 -23.30 7.77 8.91
N ALA A 235 -22.12 7.20 9.17
CA ALA A 235 -20.86 7.94 9.13
C ALA A 235 -20.54 8.47 7.72
N PHE A 236 -20.81 7.69 6.68
CA PHE A 236 -20.56 8.10 5.30
C PHE A 236 -21.48 9.24 4.87
N GLU A 237 -22.77 9.13 5.11
CA GLU A 237 -23.77 10.17 4.79
C GLU A 237 -23.51 11.47 5.56
N ALA A 238 -23.06 11.36 6.81
CA ALA A 238 -22.70 12.50 7.65
C ALA A 238 -21.28 13.03 7.36
N ASN A 239 -20.56 12.44 6.41
CA ASN A 239 -19.14 12.69 6.10
C ASN A 239 -18.24 12.72 7.35
N ARG A 240 -18.46 11.80 8.29
CA ARG A 240 -17.64 11.60 9.50
C ARG A 240 -16.58 10.54 9.24
N GLY A 241 -15.58 10.91 8.47
CA GLY A 241 -14.57 9.98 7.96
C GLY A 241 -13.18 10.21 8.53
N LEU A 242 -12.27 9.35 8.06
CA LEU A 242 -10.84 9.35 8.35
C LEU A 242 -10.07 9.23 7.04
N ARG A 243 -8.91 9.85 6.93
CA ARG A 243 -7.94 9.56 5.88
C ARG A 243 -6.83 8.68 6.46
N ILE A 244 -6.90 7.39 6.20
CA ILE A 244 -5.97 6.38 6.71
C ILE A 244 -5.34 5.53 5.61
N ASP A 245 -5.85 5.64 4.37
CA ASP A 245 -5.21 5.07 3.18
C ASP A 245 -4.36 6.16 2.52
N HIS A 246 -3.11 5.83 2.23
CA HIS A 246 -2.13 6.78 1.70
C HIS A 246 -1.36 6.18 0.52
N ALA A 247 -0.83 7.07 -0.32
CA ALA A 247 0.12 6.76 -1.37
C ALA A 247 1.34 7.65 -1.18
N LEU A 248 2.45 7.07 -0.76
CA LEU A 248 3.73 7.74 -0.60
C LEU A 248 4.61 7.45 -1.81
N LEU A 249 5.17 8.49 -2.42
CA LEU A 249 5.96 8.45 -3.64
C LEU A 249 7.40 8.88 -3.37
N SER A 250 8.38 8.17 -3.94
CA SER A 250 9.77 8.66 -3.99
C SER A 250 9.87 9.96 -4.81
N PRO A 251 10.96 10.74 -4.69
CA PRO A 251 11.13 11.98 -5.45
C PRO A 251 10.92 11.81 -6.96
N GLU A 252 11.45 10.73 -7.54
CA GLU A 252 11.35 10.42 -8.97
C GLU A 252 9.89 10.20 -9.41
N LEU A 253 9.07 9.60 -8.55
CA LEU A 253 7.65 9.42 -8.82
C LEU A 253 6.81 10.67 -8.50
N ALA A 254 7.21 11.43 -7.49
CA ALA A 254 6.55 12.69 -7.15
C ALA A 254 6.65 13.73 -8.29
N GLU A 255 7.76 13.76 -9.02
CA GLU A 255 7.92 14.61 -10.22
C GLU A 255 6.97 14.20 -11.37
N ARG A 256 6.49 12.96 -11.37
CA ARG A 256 5.58 12.39 -12.35
C ARG A 256 4.10 12.47 -11.92
N LEU A 257 3.82 12.95 -10.70
CA LEU A 257 2.47 12.99 -10.13
C LEU A 257 1.57 13.94 -10.92
N GLU A 258 0.51 13.39 -11.52
CA GLU A 258 -0.48 14.14 -12.32
C GLU A 258 -1.79 14.34 -11.58
N ALA A 259 -2.28 13.26 -10.93
CA ALA A 259 -3.52 13.28 -10.15
C ALA A 259 -3.45 12.30 -8.98
N CYS A 260 -4.19 12.63 -7.91
CA CYS A 260 -4.46 11.72 -6.81
C CYS A 260 -5.89 11.95 -6.35
N GLU A 261 -6.73 10.91 -6.41
CA GLU A 261 -8.17 11.03 -6.25
C GLU A 261 -8.71 9.96 -5.31
N VAL A 262 -9.71 10.33 -4.50
CA VAL A 262 -10.51 9.41 -3.68
C VAL A 262 -11.78 9.06 -4.44
N ASP A 263 -11.96 7.78 -4.83
CA ASP A 263 -13.15 7.32 -5.54
C ASP A 263 -14.22 6.84 -4.55
N THR A 264 -15.15 7.69 -4.18
CA THR A 264 -16.21 7.39 -3.20
C THR A 264 -17.34 6.53 -3.76
N ALA A 265 -17.40 6.24 -5.05
CA ALA A 265 -18.48 5.47 -5.65
C ALA A 265 -18.64 4.06 -5.05
N PRO A 266 -17.60 3.27 -4.80
CA PRO A 266 -17.75 1.97 -4.15
C PRO A 266 -18.30 2.06 -2.73
N ARG A 267 -18.05 3.16 -2.00
CA ARG A 267 -18.56 3.35 -0.63
C ARG A 267 -20.07 3.63 -0.61
N ALA A 268 -20.62 4.15 -1.70
CA ALA A 268 -22.06 4.42 -1.85
C ALA A 268 -22.87 3.21 -2.31
N GLU A 269 -22.23 2.07 -2.60
CA GLU A 269 -22.92 0.84 -3.02
C GLU A 269 -23.55 0.09 -1.83
N ALA A 270 -24.37 -0.93 -2.10
CA ALA A 270 -24.92 -1.80 -1.06
C ALA A 270 -23.85 -2.70 -0.45
N GLN A 271 -23.81 -2.83 0.87
CA GLN A 271 -22.83 -3.62 1.63
C GLN A 271 -21.36 -3.30 1.27
N PRO A 272 -20.97 -2.02 1.24
CA PRO A 272 -19.65 -1.61 0.78
C PRO A 272 -18.55 -2.02 1.77
N SER A 273 -17.29 -1.85 1.40
CA SER A 273 -16.21 -1.72 2.38
C SER A 273 -16.40 -0.43 3.19
N ASP A 274 -15.87 -0.38 4.39
CA ASP A 274 -15.72 0.85 5.18
C ASP A 274 -14.66 1.80 4.61
N HIS A 275 -13.80 1.31 3.73
CA HIS A 275 -12.87 2.11 2.95
C HIS A 275 -13.34 2.35 1.51
N THR A 276 -12.63 3.24 0.82
CA THR A 276 -12.82 3.53 -0.59
C THR A 276 -11.47 3.63 -1.31
N PRO A 277 -11.41 3.39 -2.65
CA PRO A 277 -10.15 3.43 -3.38
C PRO A 277 -9.48 4.81 -3.37
N LEU A 278 -8.16 4.82 -3.20
CA LEU A 278 -7.28 5.95 -3.51
C LEU A 278 -6.52 5.64 -4.80
N ILE A 279 -6.61 6.54 -5.78
CA ILE A 279 -6.05 6.37 -7.14
C ILE A 279 -4.98 7.42 -7.37
N VAL A 280 -3.79 7.00 -7.75
CA VAL A 280 -2.67 7.86 -8.15
C VAL A 280 -2.44 7.71 -9.64
N THR A 281 -2.34 8.82 -10.36
CA THR A 281 -1.99 8.85 -11.77
C THR A 281 -0.62 9.49 -11.93
N LEU A 282 0.30 8.77 -12.56
CA LEU A 282 1.65 9.20 -12.85
C LEU A 282 1.82 9.36 -14.36
N ARG A 283 2.51 10.42 -14.81
CA ARG A 283 2.95 10.53 -16.20
C ARG A 283 3.93 9.41 -16.53
N ASP A 284 3.89 8.94 -17.76
CA ASP A 284 4.93 8.04 -18.28
C ASP A 284 6.26 8.79 -18.46
N THR A 285 7.39 8.07 -18.47
CA THR A 285 8.74 8.65 -18.61
C THR A 285 9.10 8.81 -20.07
#